data_544ca330ff8321aa3e95363d3d2f4879
#
_entry.id   544ca330ff8321aa3e95363d3d2f4879
#
_cell.length_a   1.000
_cell.length_b   1.000
_cell.length_c   1.000
_cell.angle_alpha   90.00
_cell.angle_beta   90.00
_cell.angle_gamma   90.00
#
_symmetry.space_group_name_H-M   'P 1'
#
loop_
_entity.id
_entity.type
_entity.pdbx_description
1 polymer ?
#
loop_
_entity_poly.entity_id
_entity_poly.type
_entity_poly.pdbx_seq_one_letter_code
_entity_poly.pdbx_strand_id
1 'polypeptide(L)'
;MKRHNHLWEKIISFENLLQASRQAQKGKRFRPNVLAFNYNLENELLQLRDELANQTFSPGSYYTFEIVEPKKRLISAAPYRDRVVHHALCNIIVPIFERTFVAESYANRVGFGTHRALQHFIHFARSSRFVLQC
;
A
#
# COMPACT_ATOMS: atom_id res chain seq x y z
N MET A 1 -5.25 -1.87 25.10
CA MET A 1 -4.77 -1.99 23.71
C MET A 1 -4.48 -3.45 23.43
N LYS A 2 -5.07 -4.05 22.36
CA LYS A 2 -4.79 -5.45 22.01
C LYS A 2 -3.37 -5.56 21.45
N ARG A 3 -2.58 -6.47 21.99
CA ARG A 3 -1.26 -6.81 21.43
C ARG A 3 -1.44 -7.69 20.19
N HIS A 4 -0.65 -7.47 19.17
CA HIS A 4 -0.56 -8.30 17.98
C HIS A 4 0.85 -8.88 17.90
N ASN A 5 0.96 -10.20 18.03
CA ASN A 5 2.22 -10.93 18.00
C ASN A 5 2.36 -11.70 16.66
N HIS A 6 3.58 -12.16 16.37
CA HIS A 6 3.88 -12.99 15.20
C HIS A 6 3.46 -12.36 13.85
N LEU A 7 3.56 -11.03 13.76
CA LEU A 7 3.21 -10.33 12.51
C LEU A 7 4.27 -10.54 11.44
N TRP A 8 5.55 -10.60 11.83
CA TRP A 8 6.66 -10.74 10.89
C TRP A 8 6.56 -12.04 10.09
N GLU A 9 6.34 -13.16 10.75
CA GLU A 9 6.16 -14.46 10.13
C GLU A 9 5.02 -14.45 9.10
N LYS A 10 3.94 -13.75 9.38
CA LYS A 10 2.82 -13.58 8.45
C LYS A 10 3.18 -12.69 7.28
N ILE A 11 3.95 -11.61 7.51
CA ILE A 11 4.39 -10.69 6.46
C ILE A 11 5.25 -11.41 5.43
N ILE A 12 6.23 -12.21 5.89
CA ILE A 12 7.20 -12.92 5.04
C ILE A 12 6.68 -14.26 4.52
N SER A 13 5.46 -14.69 4.87
CA SER A 13 4.92 -15.96 4.37
C SER A 13 4.82 -15.94 2.84
N PHE A 14 5.08 -17.07 2.21
CA PHE A 14 5.04 -17.20 0.74
C PHE A 14 3.67 -16.81 0.18
N GLU A 15 2.60 -17.23 0.84
CA GLU A 15 1.22 -16.92 0.45
C GLU A 15 0.95 -15.42 0.45
N ASN A 16 1.43 -14.70 1.47
CA ASN A 16 1.27 -13.26 1.56
C ASN A 16 2.12 -12.54 0.51
N LEU A 17 3.36 -12.96 0.28
CA LEU A 17 4.21 -12.42 -0.78
C LEU A 17 3.62 -12.65 -2.17
N LEU A 18 3.04 -13.82 -2.42
CA LEU A 18 2.35 -14.13 -3.68
C LEU A 18 1.10 -13.24 -3.86
N GLN A 19 0.31 -13.05 -2.81
CA GLN A 19 -0.83 -12.14 -2.84
C GLN A 19 -0.38 -10.70 -3.08
N ALA A 20 0.69 -10.26 -2.42
CA ALA A 20 1.27 -8.93 -2.57
C ALA A 20 1.77 -8.67 -3.99
N SER A 21 2.43 -9.64 -4.63
CA SER A 21 2.86 -9.52 -6.03
C SER A 21 1.68 -9.34 -6.98
N ARG A 22 0.59 -10.09 -6.77
CA ARG A 22 -0.65 -9.94 -7.55
C ARG A 22 -1.30 -8.56 -7.37
N GLN A 23 -1.20 -7.98 -6.18
CA GLN A 23 -1.70 -6.62 -5.92
C GLN A 23 -0.79 -5.55 -6.55
N ALA A 24 0.53 -5.69 -6.40
CA ALA A 24 1.51 -4.75 -6.92
C ALA A 24 1.49 -4.60 -8.44
N GLN A 25 1.08 -5.66 -9.18
CA GLN A 25 1.01 -5.64 -10.66
C GLN A 25 -0.30 -5.04 -11.21
N LYS A 26 -1.32 -4.75 -10.40
CA LYS A 26 -2.60 -4.21 -10.90
C LYS A 26 -2.37 -2.95 -11.73
N GLY A 27 -2.92 -2.93 -12.97
CA GLY A 27 -2.75 -1.85 -13.93
C GLY A 27 -1.35 -1.71 -14.55
N LYS A 28 -0.42 -2.65 -14.24
CA LYS A 28 0.99 -2.56 -14.68
C LYS A 28 1.55 -3.89 -15.21
N ARG A 29 0.69 -4.89 -15.49
CA ARG A 29 1.08 -6.26 -15.86
C ARG A 29 2.07 -6.35 -17.01
N PHE A 30 1.93 -5.47 -17.99
CA PHE A 30 2.75 -5.48 -19.22
C PHE A 30 4.01 -4.62 -19.12
N ARG A 31 4.33 -4.08 -17.94
CA ARG A 31 5.58 -3.35 -17.77
C ARG A 31 6.76 -4.31 -17.74
N PRO A 32 7.90 -3.98 -18.41
CA PRO A 32 9.06 -4.89 -18.52
C PRO A 32 9.56 -5.42 -17.17
N ASN A 33 9.63 -4.57 -16.15
CA ASN A 33 10.06 -4.96 -14.81
C ASN A 33 9.08 -5.90 -14.10
N VAL A 34 7.78 -5.82 -14.40
CA VAL A 34 6.76 -6.72 -13.87
C VAL A 34 6.81 -8.06 -14.59
N LEU A 35 6.98 -8.03 -15.93
CA LEU A 35 7.12 -9.24 -16.74
C LEU A 35 8.38 -10.02 -16.35
N ALA A 36 9.52 -9.36 -16.17
CA ALA A 36 10.77 -9.99 -15.73
C ALA A 36 10.61 -10.69 -14.38
N PHE A 37 9.99 -10.02 -13.40
CA PHE A 37 9.71 -10.62 -12.10
C PHE A 37 8.76 -11.80 -12.20
N ASN A 38 7.69 -11.69 -12.98
CA ASN A 38 6.69 -12.75 -13.14
C ASN A 38 7.22 -13.95 -13.93
N TYR A 39 8.21 -13.77 -14.80
CA TYR A 39 8.83 -14.87 -15.54
C TYR A 39 9.49 -15.89 -14.60
N ASN A 40 10.05 -15.44 -13.50
CA ASN A 40 10.67 -16.30 -12.49
C ASN A 40 10.03 -16.12 -11.10
N LEU A 41 8.70 -15.96 -11.06
CA LEU A 41 7.94 -15.51 -9.89
C LEU A 41 8.24 -16.30 -8.63
N GLU A 42 8.27 -17.64 -8.72
CA GLU A 42 8.48 -18.50 -7.54
C GLU A 42 9.85 -18.26 -6.91
N ASN A 43 10.92 -18.28 -7.72
CA ASN A 43 12.27 -18.03 -7.23
C ASN A 43 12.44 -16.62 -6.69
N GLU A 44 11.86 -15.61 -7.35
CA GLU A 44 11.89 -14.22 -6.87
C GLU A 44 11.21 -14.08 -5.51
N LEU A 45 10.08 -14.76 -5.29
CA LEU A 45 9.38 -14.73 -4.01
C LEU A 45 10.11 -15.51 -2.92
N LEU A 46 10.70 -16.66 -3.25
CA LEU A 46 11.51 -17.44 -2.30
C LEU A 46 12.75 -16.66 -1.88
N GLN A 47 13.48 -16.09 -2.83
CA GLN A 47 14.63 -15.24 -2.55
C GLN A 47 14.24 -14.03 -1.68
N LEU A 48 13.13 -13.37 -2.02
CA LEU A 48 12.64 -12.23 -1.26
C LEU A 48 12.28 -12.61 0.17
N ARG A 49 11.62 -13.75 0.36
CA ARG A 49 11.33 -14.31 1.69
C ARG A 49 12.59 -14.56 2.50
N ASP A 50 13.60 -15.18 1.87
CA ASP A 50 14.84 -15.55 2.55
C ASP A 50 15.65 -14.29 2.92
N GLU A 51 15.69 -13.27 2.06
CA GLU A 51 16.32 -11.98 2.38
C GLU A 51 15.60 -11.26 3.53
N LEU A 52 14.27 -11.27 3.56
CA LEU A 52 13.49 -10.69 4.65
C LEU A 52 13.68 -11.47 5.95
N ALA A 53 13.69 -12.81 5.91
CA ALA A 53 13.90 -13.64 7.08
C ALA A 53 15.28 -13.44 7.69
N ASN A 54 16.32 -13.31 6.85
CA ASN A 54 17.70 -13.10 7.27
C ASN A 54 18.06 -11.61 7.52
N GLN A 55 17.09 -10.68 7.33
CA GLN A 55 17.30 -9.23 7.48
C GLN A 55 18.38 -8.67 6.54
N THR A 56 18.56 -9.28 5.39
CA THR A 56 19.51 -8.86 4.35
C THR A 56 18.86 -8.09 3.20
N PHE A 57 17.54 -7.95 3.22
CA PHE A 57 16.81 -7.18 2.22
C PHE A 57 17.27 -5.72 2.23
N SER A 58 17.64 -5.21 1.05
CA SER A 58 17.96 -3.80 0.84
C SER A 58 17.05 -3.23 -0.24
N PRO A 59 16.36 -2.10 0.05
CA PRO A 59 15.54 -1.42 -0.95
C PRO A 59 16.36 -0.95 -2.14
N GLY A 60 15.81 -1.07 -3.34
CA GLY A 60 16.43 -0.58 -4.55
C GLY A 60 16.31 0.94 -4.73
N SER A 61 17.04 1.48 -5.70
CA SER A 61 17.00 2.91 -6.02
C SER A 61 15.65 3.33 -6.60
N TYR A 62 15.14 4.45 -6.12
CA TYR A 62 13.90 5.04 -6.64
C TYR A 62 14.11 5.63 -8.03
N TYR A 63 13.15 5.40 -8.92
CA TYR A 63 13.06 6.10 -10.19
C TYR A 63 12.24 7.37 -10.00
N THR A 64 12.86 8.52 -10.32
CA THR A 64 12.24 9.84 -10.11
C THR A 64 11.87 10.45 -11.47
N PHE A 65 10.64 10.97 -11.58
CA PHE A 65 10.14 11.66 -12.77
C PHE A 65 9.16 12.77 -12.39
N GLU A 66 8.99 13.73 -13.29
CA GLU A 66 8.07 14.84 -13.10
C GLU A 66 6.73 14.59 -13.81
N ILE A 67 5.65 14.97 -13.15
CA ILE A 67 4.30 15.04 -13.73
C ILE A 67 3.85 16.50 -13.63
N VAL A 68 3.24 16.99 -14.73
CA VAL A 68 2.69 18.34 -14.79
C VAL A 68 1.19 18.24 -15.05
N GLU A 69 0.39 17.99 -13.95
CA GLU A 69 -1.07 17.93 -14.08
C GLU A 69 -1.73 18.08 -12.68
N PRO A 70 -2.43 19.14 -12.39
CA PRO A 70 -2.41 20.52 -12.86
C PRO A 70 -1.22 21.33 -12.34
N LYS A 71 -0.43 20.75 -11.41
CA LYS A 71 0.77 21.31 -10.81
C LYS A 71 1.95 20.39 -11.05
N LYS A 72 3.12 20.98 -11.23
CA LYS A 72 4.39 20.24 -11.31
C LYS A 72 4.62 19.47 -10.01
N ARG A 73 4.82 18.15 -10.12
CA ARG A 73 5.10 17.25 -8.99
C ARG A 73 6.23 16.34 -9.34
N LEU A 74 7.19 16.20 -8.44
CA LEU A 74 8.23 15.19 -8.51
C LEU A 74 7.69 13.87 -7.92
N ILE A 75 7.70 12.82 -8.70
CA ILE A 75 7.24 11.49 -8.31
C ILE A 75 8.45 10.57 -8.15
N SER A 76 8.58 9.93 -7.00
CA SER A 76 9.58 8.90 -6.74
C SER A 76 8.90 7.53 -6.73
N ALA A 77 9.24 6.68 -7.69
CA ALA A 77 8.66 5.35 -7.85
C ALA A 77 9.64 4.28 -7.34
N ALA A 78 9.21 3.49 -6.38
CA ALA A 78 9.97 2.34 -5.91
C ALA A 78 10.05 1.24 -6.99
N PRO A 79 11.14 0.44 -7.03
CA PRO A 79 11.24 -0.77 -7.84
C PRO A 79 10.04 -1.71 -7.61
N TYR A 80 9.74 -2.56 -8.60
CA TYR A 80 8.61 -3.47 -8.49
C TYR A 80 8.76 -4.44 -7.30
N ARG A 81 9.96 -4.96 -7.09
CA ARG A 81 10.30 -5.87 -5.99
C ARG A 81 10.02 -5.25 -4.62
N ASP A 82 10.41 -3.99 -4.42
CA ASP A 82 10.15 -3.25 -3.18
C ASP A 82 8.65 -3.02 -2.96
N ARG A 83 7.89 -2.78 -4.04
CA ARG A 83 6.44 -2.65 -3.96
C ARG A 83 5.75 -3.94 -3.54
N VAL A 84 6.30 -5.10 -3.90
CA VAL A 84 5.83 -6.39 -3.39
C VAL A 84 5.98 -6.44 -1.86
N VAL A 85 7.14 -6.04 -1.33
CA VAL A 85 7.38 -5.97 0.13
C VAL A 85 6.42 -4.98 0.79
N HIS A 86 6.23 -3.79 0.19
CA HIS A 86 5.28 -2.80 0.73
C HIS A 86 3.85 -3.35 0.79
N HIS A 87 3.38 -4.05 -0.25
CA HIS A 87 2.06 -4.69 -0.24
C HIS A 87 1.99 -5.81 0.80
N ALA A 88 3.04 -6.63 0.93
CA ALA A 88 3.08 -7.71 1.91
C ALA A 88 2.98 -7.17 3.35
N LEU A 89 3.67 -6.08 3.64
CA LEU A 89 3.57 -5.37 4.91
C LEU A 89 2.15 -4.82 5.11
N CYS A 90 1.61 -4.09 4.13
CA CYS A 90 0.29 -3.47 4.21
C CYS A 90 -0.84 -4.50 4.38
N ASN A 91 -0.76 -5.66 3.75
CA ASN A 91 -1.76 -6.73 3.89
C ASN A 91 -1.98 -7.13 5.35
N ILE A 92 -0.95 -7.09 6.16
CA ILE A 92 -0.98 -7.52 7.56
C ILE A 92 -1.24 -6.35 8.52
N ILE A 93 -0.62 -5.18 8.28
CA ILE A 93 -0.71 -4.07 9.26
C ILE A 93 -1.95 -3.19 9.04
N VAL A 94 -2.37 -2.97 7.78
CA VAL A 94 -3.51 -2.08 7.49
C VAL A 94 -4.79 -2.51 8.21
N PRO A 95 -5.21 -3.79 8.21
CA PRO A 95 -6.41 -4.21 8.92
C PRO A 95 -6.35 -4.00 10.45
N ILE A 96 -5.14 -3.94 11.01
CA ILE A 96 -4.94 -3.66 12.45
C ILE A 96 -5.21 -2.18 12.72
N PHE A 97 -4.63 -1.29 11.91
CA PHE A 97 -4.81 0.16 12.05
C PHE A 97 -6.22 0.63 11.71
N GLU A 98 -6.86 0.03 10.69
CA GLU A 98 -8.23 0.40 10.30
C GLU A 98 -9.25 0.26 11.44
N ARG A 99 -9.03 -0.65 12.36
CA ARG A 99 -9.87 -0.83 13.55
C ARG A 99 -9.74 0.30 14.58
N THR A 100 -8.68 1.08 14.50
CA THR A 100 -8.39 2.19 15.42
C THR A 100 -8.72 3.56 14.83
N PHE A 101 -8.97 3.63 13.52
CA PHE A 101 -9.33 4.88 12.89
C PHE A 101 -10.73 5.35 13.32
N VAL A 102 -10.88 6.65 13.48
CA VAL A 102 -12.19 7.27 13.68
C VAL A 102 -13.07 7.01 12.45
N ALA A 103 -14.38 6.98 12.66
CA ALA A 103 -15.36 6.64 11.61
C ALA A 103 -15.27 7.59 10.41
N GLU A 104 -14.93 8.86 10.67
CA GLU A 104 -14.84 9.95 9.71
C GLU A 104 -13.48 10.04 8.98
N SER A 105 -12.57 9.06 9.17
CA SER A 105 -11.33 8.97 8.41
C SER A 105 -11.60 8.37 7.03
N TYR A 106 -11.49 9.17 5.96
CA TYR A 106 -11.83 8.77 4.59
C TYR A 106 -10.63 8.50 3.69
N ALA A 107 -9.45 9.00 4.06
CA ALA A 107 -8.25 8.86 3.24
C ALA A 107 -7.69 7.42 3.26
N ASN A 108 -7.33 6.91 2.09
CA ASN A 108 -6.63 5.62 1.92
C ASN A 108 -7.34 4.38 2.51
N ARG A 109 -8.66 4.42 2.66
CA ARG A 109 -9.46 3.29 3.15
C ARG A 109 -10.36 2.73 2.03
N VAL A 110 -10.44 1.40 1.94
CA VAL A 110 -11.29 0.71 0.97
C VAL A 110 -12.77 0.97 1.30
N GLY A 111 -13.56 1.36 0.30
CA GLY A 111 -14.98 1.72 0.49
C GLY A 111 -15.22 3.11 1.08
N PHE A 112 -14.15 3.87 1.34
CA PHE A 112 -14.16 5.28 1.72
C PHE A 112 -13.63 6.13 0.57
N GLY A 113 -13.45 7.42 0.74
CA GLY A 113 -12.92 8.29 -0.29
C GLY A 113 -13.66 9.62 -0.36
N THR A 114 -13.26 10.49 -1.30
CA THR A 114 -13.73 11.86 -1.41
C THR A 114 -15.25 11.98 -1.52
N HIS A 115 -15.92 11.12 -2.30
CA HIS A 115 -17.37 11.18 -2.43
C HIS A 115 -18.10 10.90 -1.12
N ARG A 116 -17.67 9.88 -0.38
CA ARG A 116 -18.26 9.55 0.91
C ARG A 116 -17.96 10.63 1.96
N ALA A 117 -16.75 11.18 1.96
CA ALA A 117 -16.38 12.31 2.79
C ALA A 117 -17.29 13.52 2.52
N LEU A 118 -17.53 13.86 1.25
CA LEU A 118 -18.41 14.95 0.87
C LEU A 118 -19.86 14.72 1.30
N GLN A 119 -20.38 13.51 1.14
CA GLN A 119 -21.74 13.17 1.60
C GLN A 119 -21.89 13.36 3.11
N HIS A 120 -20.93 12.90 3.90
CA HIS A 120 -20.94 13.10 5.35
C HIS A 120 -20.76 14.58 5.73
N PHE A 121 -19.87 15.28 5.04
CA PHE A 121 -19.71 16.73 5.25
C PHE A 121 -21.04 17.48 5.02
N ILE A 122 -21.75 17.20 3.92
CA ILE A 122 -23.05 17.80 3.62
C ILE A 122 -24.07 17.49 4.72
N HIS A 123 -24.08 16.23 5.20
CA HIS A 123 -24.97 15.82 6.29
C HIS A 123 -24.70 16.64 7.57
N PHE A 124 -23.46 16.75 8.00
CA PHE A 124 -23.10 17.55 9.18
C PHE A 124 -23.33 19.04 8.99
N ALA A 125 -23.00 19.61 7.81
CA ALA A 125 -23.18 21.01 7.52
C ALA A 125 -24.67 21.46 7.59
N ARG A 126 -25.61 20.57 7.24
CA ARG A 126 -27.06 20.88 7.34
C ARG A 126 -27.54 21.09 8.77
N SER A 127 -26.89 20.46 9.75
CA SER A 127 -27.23 20.57 11.18
C SER A 127 -26.33 21.56 11.92
N SER A 128 -25.34 22.14 11.26
CA SER A 128 -24.33 23.02 11.88
C SER A 128 -24.46 24.46 11.39
N ARG A 129 -24.28 25.41 12.31
CA ARG A 129 -24.31 26.84 12.00
C ARG A 129 -22.98 27.37 11.47
N PHE A 130 -21.90 26.71 11.81
CA PHE A 130 -20.54 27.09 11.45
C PHE A 130 -19.74 25.89 10.97
N VAL A 131 -18.81 26.13 10.05
CA VAL A 131 -17.85 25.14 9.54
C VAL A 131 -16.45 25.65 9.77
N LEU A 132 -15.60 24.85 10.42
CA LEU A 132 -14.20 25.12 10.58
C LEU A 132 -13.39 24.27 9.60
N GLN A 133 -12.55 24.91 8.81
CA GLN A 133 -11.57 24.23 7.96
C GLN A 133 -10.18 24.39 8.61
N CYS A 134 -9.52 23.25 8.89
CA CYS A 134 -8.17 23.17 9.45
C CYS A 134 -7.17 22.72 8.38
#